data_c755aee0a9e8075ddd7267e1a0000e77
#
_entry.id   c755aee0a9e8075ddd7267e1a0000e77
#
_cell.length_a   1.000
_cell.length_b   1.000
_cell.length_c   1.000
_cell.angle_alpha   90.00
_cell.angle_beta   90.00
_cell.angle_gamma   90.00
#
_symmetry.space_group_name_H-M   'P 1'
#
loop_
_entity.id
_entity.type
_entity.pdbx_description
1 polymer ?
#
loop_
_entity_poly.entity_id
_entity_poly.type
_entity_poly.pdbx_seq_one_letter_code
_entity_poly.pdbx_strand_id
1 'polypeptide(L)'
;MTKKKKKSVKKDRQEKRLQCLSEKEQQKIADIAECLAETEYQIKCQCAIDILIAKLQMINTELSKQKGRTVVNQISSRKKSAESIYAKLVRKGYKTDFQTAAEKLNDLVGVRVVCPFEDEVYEVANILKAQGDV
;
A
#
# COMPACT_ATOMS: atom_id res chain seq x y z
N MET A 1 -21.75 8.46 10.71
CA MET A 1 -22.35 7.13 10.85
C MET A 1 -22.02 6.14 9.74
N THR A 2 -21.59 6.60 8.59
CA THR A 2 -21.37 5.76 7.40
C THR A 2 -20.00 5.05 7.35
N LYS A 3 -18.97 5.53 8.05
CA LYS A 3 -17.62 4.93 8.02
C LYS A 3 -17.51 3.60 8.80
N LYS A 4 -18.22 3.45 9.92
CA LYS A 4 -18.24 2.19 10.70
C LYS A 4 -19.04 1.08 10.00
N LYS A 5 -20.15 1.41 9.35
CA LYS A 5 -20.95 0.45 8.55
C LYS A 5 -20.21 -0.03 7.30
N LYS A 6 -19.44 0.85 6.62
CA LYS A 6 -18.64 0.47 5.45
C LYS A 6 -17.46 -0.45 5.80
N LYS A 7 -16.82 -0.28 6.95
CA LYS A 7 -15.76 -1.18 7.44
C LYS A 7 -16.31 -2.55 7.83
N SER A 8 -17.48 -2.61 8.47
CA SER A 8 -18.16 -3.86 8.83
C SER A 8 -18.58 -4.66 7.60
N VAL A 9 -19.19 -4.00 6.60
CA VAL A 9 -19.60 -4.64 5.34
C VAL A 9 -18.41 -5.15 4.53
N LYS A 10 -17.28 -4.45 4.53
CA LYS A 10 -16.03 -4.91 3.88
C LYS A 10 -15.45 -6.13 4.59
N LYS A 11 -15.47 -6.16 5.92
CA LYS A 11 -15.01 -7.30 6.72
C LYS A 11 -15.87 -8.52 6.48
N ASP A 12 -17.19 -8.38 6.48
CA ASP A 12 -18.15 -9.46 6.21
C ASP A 12 -17.99 -10.03 4.79
N ARG A 13 -17.73 -9.17 3.80
CA ARG A 13 -17.46 -9.61 2.42
C ARG A 13 -16.14 -10.37 2.30
N GLN A 14 -15.10 -9.97 3.04
CA GLN A 14 -13.83 -10.68 3.08
C GLN A 14 -13.97 -12.04 3.76
N GLU A 15 -14.66 -12.10 4.88
CA GLU A 15 -14.93 -13.36 5.59
C GLU A 15 -15.74 -14.33 4.73
N LYS A 16 -16.76 -13.86 4.03
CA LYS A 16 -17.53 -14.66 3.06
C LYS A 16 -16.70 -15.15 1.88
N ARG A 17 -15.77 -14.34 1.37
CA ARG A 17 -14.84 -14.77 0.33
C ARG A 17 -13.88 -15.85 0.80
N LEU A 18 -13.37 -15.75 2.05
CA LEU A 18 -12.51 -16.74 2.67
C LEU A 18 -13.21 -18.08 2.87
N GLN A 19 -14.50 -18.05 3.22
CA GLN A 19 -15.31 -19.27 3.40
C GLN A 19 -15.58 -20.01 2.09
N CYS A 20 -15.52 -19.35 0.94
CA CYS A 20 -15.73 -19.95 -0.39
C CYS A 20 -14.46 -20.56 -0.99
N LEU A 21 -13.28 -20.38 -0.35
CA LEU A 21 -11.99 -20.89 -0.83
C LEU A 21 -11.76 -22.33 -0.35
N SER A 22 -11.07 -23.13 -1.18
CA SER A 22 -10.63 -24.47 -0.79
C SER A 22 -9.66 -24.41 0.39
N GLU A 23 -9.51 -25.53 1.12
CA GLU A 23 -8.55 -25.62 2.23
C GLU A 23 -7.12 -25.33 1.79
N LYS A 24 -6.73 -25.75 0.59
CA LYS A 24 -5.41 -25.44 0.01
C LYS A 24 -5.21 -23.94 -0.22
N GLU A 25 -6.23 -23.26 -0.71
CA GLU A 25 -6.17 -21.81 -0.95
C GLU A 25 -6.10 -21.04 0.37
N GLN A 26 -6.89 -21.44 1.36
CA GLN A 26 -6.84 -20.87 2.71
C GLN A 26 -5.47 -21.05 3.34
N GLN A 27 -4.84 -22.23 3.16
CA GLN A 27 -3.51 -22.51 3.68
C GLN A 27 -2.45 -21.63 3.01
N LYS A 28 -2.53 -21.43 1.71
CA LYS A 28 -1.62 -20.52 0.98
C LYS A 28 -1.75 -19.07 1.44
N ILE A 29 -2.96 -18.61 1.67
CA ILE A 29 -3.21 -17.29 2.24
C ILE A 29 -2.64 -17.17 3.65
N ALA A 30 -2.82 -18.20 4.48
CA ALA A 30 -2.28 -18.25 5.83
C ALA A 30 -0.74 -18.23 5.84
N ASP A 31 -0.10 -18.92 4.92
CA ASP A 31 1.36 -18.91 4.76
C ASP A 31 1.88 -17.53 4.36
N ILE A 32 1.19 -16.85 3.46
CA ILE A 32 1.50 -15.46 3.09
C ILE A 32 1.32 -14.52 4.29
N ALA A 33 0.22 -14.68 5.03
CA ALA A 33 -0.06 -13.87 6.22
C ALA A 33 1.02 -14.04 7.29
N GLU A 34 1.52 -15.25 7.49
CA GLU A 34 2.61 -15.56 8.41
C GLU A 34 3.90 -14.83 8.01
N CYS A 35 4.26 -14.85 6.72
CA CYS A 35 5.41 -14.10 6.21
C CYS A 35 5.24 -12.59 6.38
N LEU A 36 4.04 -12.05 6.15
CA LEU A 36 3.74 -10.63 6.35
C LEU A 36 3.84 -10.21 7.83
N ALA A 37 3.54 -11.10 8.75
CA ALA A 37 3.62 -10.85 10.19
C ALA A 37 5.03 -10.94 10.76
N GLU A 38 6.00 -11.39 9.96
CA GLU A 38 7.40 -11.51 10.38
C GLU A 38 7.97 -10.14 10.78
N THR A 39 8.63 -10.10 11.94
CA THR A 39 9.11 -8.84 12.54
C THR A 39 10.06 -8.10 11.62
N GLU A 40 11.01 -8.78 10.99
CA GLU A 40 11.97 -8.17 10.06
C GLU A 40 11.27 -7.51 8.88
N TYR A 41 10.29 -8.19 8.29
CA TYR A 41 9.49 -7.65 7.20
C TYR A 41 8.69 -6.42 7.62
N GLN A 42 8.07 -6.45 8.79
CA GLN A 42 7.30 -5.33 9.34
C GLN A 42 8.19 -4.09 9.57
N ILE A 43 9.38 -4.28 10.11
CA ILE A 43 10.35 -3.20 10.33
C ILE A 43 10.78 -2.59 8.99
N LYS A 44 11.13 -3.41 8.00
CA LYS A 44 11.52 -2.94 6.67
C LYS A 44 10.42 -2.13 5.99
N CYS A 45 9.18 -2.61 6.04
CA CYS A 45 8.04 -1.91 5.49
C CYS A 45 7.79 -0.57 6.19
N GLN A 46 7.85 -0.54 7.51
CA GLN A 46 7.63 0.67 8.28
C GLN A 46 8.74 1.71 8.03
N CYS A 47 9.99 1.29 7.97
CA CYS A 47 11.11 2.17 7.64
C CYS A 47 10.96 2.77 6.24
N ALA A 48 10.58 1.98 5.25
CA ALA A 48 10.36 2.45 3.88
C ALA A 48 9.21 3.48 3.82
N ILE A 49 8.11 3.22 4.50
CA ILE A 49 6.98 4.14 4.61
C ILE A 49 7.41 5.45 5.27
N ASP A 50 8.11 5.39 6.39
CA ASP A 50 8.52 6.56 7.15
C ASP A 50 9.48 7.46 6.36
N ILE A 51 10.44 6.87 5.66
CA ILE A 51 11.36 7.60 4.78
C ILE A 51 10.60 8.30 3.65
N LEU A 52 9.69 7.60 3.01
CA LEU A 52 8.91 8.14 1.90
C LEU A 52 7.98 9.27 2.36
N ILE A 53 7.32 9.10 3.49
CA ILE A 53 6.47 10.13 4.09
C ILE A 53 7.29 11.38 4.45
N ALA A 54 8.47 11.21 5.04
CA ALA A 54 9.36 12.32 5.35
C ALA A 54 9.76 13.11 4.11
N LYS A 55 10.12 12.42 3.02
CA LYS A 55 10.43 13.06 1.73
C LYS A 55 9.24 13.82 1.16
N LEU A 56 8.05 13.24 1.21
CA LEU A 56 6.82 13.88 0.75
C LEU A 56 6.46 15.12 1.59
N GLN A 57 6.67 15.08 2.87
CA GLN A 57 6.46 16.23 3.76
C GLN A 57 7.42 17.37 3.45
N MET A 58 8.68 17.07 3.17
CA MET A 58 9.66 18.09 2.72
C MET A 58 9.24 18.72 1.39
N ILE A 59 8.84 17.92 0.42
CA ILE A 59 8.35 18.40 -0.87
C ILE A 59 7.12 19.28 -0.67
N ASN A 60 6.18 18.86 0.17
CA ASN A 60 5.00 19.65 0.49
C ASN A 60 5.36 21.01 1.09
N THR A 61 6.30 21.03 2.04
CA THR A 61 6.74 22.27 2.68
C THR A 61 7.33 23.25 1.67
N GLU A 62 8.19 22.78 0.78
CA GLU A 62 8.82 23.61 -0.24
C GLU A 62 7.82 24.14 -1.26
N LEU A 63 6.96 23.28 -1.81
CA LEU A 63 5.94 23.68 -2.79
C LEU A 63 4.88 24.59 -2.18
N SER A 64 4.46 24.31 -0.96
CA SER A 64 3.47 25.13 -0.25
C SER A 64 4.01 26.53 0.04
N LYS A 65 5.30 26.65 0.36
CA LYS A 65 5.99 27.92 0.55
C LYS A 65 6.03 28.73 -0.75
N GLN A 66 6.34 28.09 -1.88
CA GLN A 66 6.40 28.74 -3.19
C GLN A 66 5.02 29.21 -3.66
N LYS A 67 3.99 28.41 -3.42
CA LYS A 67 2.61 28.68 -3.90
C LYS A 67 1.75 29.49 -2.93
N GLY A 68 2.21 29.67 -1.69
CA GLY A 68 1.47 30.40 -0.65
C GLY A 68 0.23 29.67 -0.15
N ARG A 69 0.10 28.35 -0.37
CA ARG A 69 -1.00 27.51 0.08
C ARG A 69 -0.55 26.06 0.23
N THR A 70 -1.31 25.27 0.97
CA THR A 70 -1.03 23.83 1.12
C THR A 70 -1.18 23.10 -0.22
N VAL A 71 -0.14 22.38 -0.65
CA VAL A 71 -0.12 21.60 -1.88
C VAL A 71 -0.57 20.18 -1.66
N VAL A 72 -0.02 19.50 -0.64
CA VAL A 72 -0.39 18.13 -0.30
C VAL A 72 -1.43 18.17 0.83
N ASN A 73 -2.65 17.73 0.55
CA ASN A 73 -3.75 17.72 1.53
C ASN A 73 -3.70 16.50 2.44
N GLN A 74 -3.25 15.37 1.91
CA GLN A 74 -3.25 14.12 2.67
C GLN A 74 -2.14 13.19 2.16
N ILE A 75 -1.44 12.57 3.12
CA ILE A 75 -0.50 11.49 2.89
C ILE A 75 -0.96 10.30 3.71
N SER A 76 -1.13 9.15 3.09
CA SER A 76 -1.50 7.91 3.78
C SER A 76 -0.67 6.75 3.27
N SER A 77 -0.48 5.74 4.12
CA SER A 77 0.21 4.50 3.76
C SER A 77 -0.76 3.33 3.71
N ARG A 78 -0.43 2.36 2.88
CA ARG A 78 -1.19 1.13 2.73
C ARG A 78 -0.26 -0.06 2.64
N LYS A 79 -0.56 -1.09 3.43
CA LYS A 79 0.04 -2.42 3.31
C LYS A 79 -0.99 -3.37 2.71
N LYS A 80 -0.59 -4.16 1.72
CA LYS A 80 -1.49 -5.10 1.07
C LYS A 80 -1.76 -6.30 1.96
N SER A 81 -3.03 -6.73 2.07
CA SER A 81 -3.41 -7.90 2.84
C SER A 81 -2.99 -9.21 2.15
N ALA A 82 -2.88 -10.29 2.92
CA ALA A 82 -2.54 -11.62 2.39
C ALA A 82 -3.54 -12.08 1.34
N GLU A 83 -4.84 -11.86 1.54
CA GLU A 83 -5.90 -12.21 0.60
C GLU A 83 -5.75 -11.45 -0.72
N SER A 84 -5.45 -10.17 -0.65
CA SER A 84 -5.24 -9.33 -1.84
C SER A 84 -4.00 -9.74 -2.63
N ILE A 85 -2.92 -10.12 -1.93
CA ILE A 85 -1.69 -10.64 -2.53
C ILE A 85 -1.98 -11.95 -3.26
N TYR A 86 -2.64 -12.88 -2.60
CA TYR A 86 -3.01 -14.16 -3.17
C TYR A 86 -3.88 -14.00 -4.42
N ALA A 87 -4.92 -13.19 -4.34
CA ALA A 87 -5.83 -12.93 -5.45
C ALA A 87 -5.09 -12.34 -6.67
N LYS A 88 -4.14 -11.43 -6.43
CA LYS A 88 -3.34 -10.83 -7.51
C LYS A 88 -2.38 -11.85 -8.14
N LEU A 89 -1.75 -12.70 -7.36
CA LEU A 89 -0.88 -13.77 -7.87
C LEU A 89 -1.65 -14.75 -8.75
N VAL A 90 -2.84 -15.17 -8.32
CA VAL A 90 -3.73 -16.03 -9.10
C VAL A 90 -4.13 -15.35 -10.41
N ARG A 91 -4.58 -14.11 -10.34
CA ARG A 91 -5.01 -13.35 -11.52
C ARG A 91 -3.92 -13.18 -12.55
N LYS A 92 -2.67 -13.00 -12.12
CA LYS A 92 -1.51 -12.85 -13.01
C LYS A 92 -0.87 -14.18 -13.42
N GLY A 93 -1.36 -15.30 -12.90
CA GLY A 93 -0.81 -16.63 -13.21
C GLY A 93 0.56 -16.90 -12.59
N TYR A 94 0.91 -16.21 -11.53
CA TYR A 94 2.16 -16.42 -10.81
C TYR A 94 2.00 -17.51 -9.74
N LYS A 95 3.12 -18.06 -9.30
CA LYS A 95 3.17 -18.98 -8.18
C LYS A 95 2.65 -18.28 -6.92
N THR A 96 1.76 -18.94 -6.17
CA THR A 96 1.04 -18.37 -5.04
C THR A 96 1.81 -18.50 -3.72
N ASP A 97 3.01 -17.92 -3.66
CA ASP A 97 3.82 -17.85 -2.44
C ASP A 97 4.31 -16.41 -2.19
N PHE A 98 4.75 -16.17 -0.97
CA PHE A 98 5.24 -14.85 -0.56
C PHE A 98 6.51 -14.44 -1.30
N GLN A 99 7.42 -15.37 -1.55
CA GLN A 99 8.67 -15.08 -2.25
C GLN A 99 8.41 -14.58 -3.67
N THR A 100 7.50 -15.22 -4.40
CA THR A 100 7.08 -14.77 -5.73
C THR A 100 6.40 -13.40 -5.66
N ALA A 101 5.58 -13.16 -4.64
CA ALA A 101 4.95 -11.85 -4.42
C ALA A 101 5.99 -10.76 -4.20
N ALA A 102 7.00 -11.01 -3.38
CA ALA A 102 8.08 -10.07 -3.10
C ALA A 102 8.91 -9.73 -4.35
N GLU A 103 9.11 -10.70 -5.24
CA GLU A 103 9.88 -10.52 -6.47
C GLU A 103 9.07 -9.87 -7.62
N LYS A 104 7.79 -10.23 -7.74
CA LYS A 104 6.96 -9.89 -8.91
C LYS A 104 5.98 -8.75 -8.69
N LEU A 105 5.53 -8.51 -7.45
CA LEU A 105 4.58 -7.47 -7.14
C LEU A 105 5.28 -6.22 -6.62
N ASN A 106 4.90 -5.06 -7.16
CA ASN A 106 5.49 -3.77 -6.77
C ASN A 106 4.62 -2.98 -5.79
N ASP A 107 3.46 -3.50 -5.42
CA ASP A 107 2.45 -2.81 -4.65
C ASP A 107 2.12 -3.44 -3.29
N LEU A 108 3.06 -4.20 -2.72
CA LEU A 108 2.91 -4.78 -1.39
C LEU A 108 2.77 -3.71 -0.30
N VAL A 109 3.48 -2.61 -0.49
CA VAL A 109 3.43 -1.42 0.36
C VAL A 109 3.31 -0.21 -0.55
N GLY A 110 2.45 0.72 -0.19
CA GLY A 110 2.24 1.93 -0.97
C GLY A 110 1.98 3.15 -0.10
N VAL A 111 2.25 4.31 -0.66
CA VAL A 111 1.91 5.60 -0.06
C VAL A 111 1.02 6.35 -1.03
N ARG A 112 -0.08 6.90 -0.53
CA ARG A 112 -1.02 7.71 -1.30
C ARG A 112 -0.85 9.17 -0.94
N VAL A 113 -0.75 9.99 -1.97
CA VAL A 113 -0.68 11.44 -1.85
C VAL A 113 -1.91 12.04 -2.53
N VAL A 114 -2.60 12.94 -1.84
CA VAL A 114 -3.76 13.66 -2.37
C VAL A 114 -3.42 15.14 -2.48
N CYS A 115 -3.50 15.67 -3.69
CA CYS A 115 -3.32 17.09 -4.00
C CYS A 115 -4.61 17.69 -4.57
N PRO A 116 -4.90 18.98 -4.34
CA PRO A 116 -6.11 19.62 -4.85
C PRO A 116 -6.13 19.79 -6.36
N PHE A 117 -4.97 19.87 -7.02
CA PHE A 117 -4.84 20.07 -8.46
C PHE A 117 -4.00 19.00 -9.12
N GLU A 118 -4.40 18.58 -10.31
CA GLU A 118 -3.72 17.53 -11.08
C GLU A 118 -2.25 17.86 -11.39
N ASP A 119 -1.97 19.12 -11.77
CA ASP A 119 -0.61 19.58 -12.05
C ASP A 119 0.34 19.40 -10.87
N GLU A 120 -0.17 19.57 -9.66
CA GLU A 120 0.61 19.43 -8.42
C GLU A 120 0.95 17.97 -8.11
N VAL A 121 0.08 17.04 -8.47
CA VAL A 121 0.36 15.60 -8.37
C VAL A 121 1.60 15.26 -9.20
N TYR A 122 1.68 15.75 -10.42
CA TYR A 122 2.82 15.54 -11.31
C TYR A 122 4.08 16.26 -10.82
N GLU A 123 3.96 17.47 -10.28
CA GLU A 123 5.10 18.19 -9.68
C GLU A 123 5.71 17.41 -8.52
N VAL A 124 4.88 16.93 -7.59
CA VAL A 124 5.31 16.10 -6.45
C VAL A 124 5.99 14.82 -6.94
N ALA A 125 5.39 14.14 -7.90
CA ALA A 125 5.94 12.90 -8.45
C ALA A 125 7.29 13.12 -9.14
N ASN A 126 7.44 14.21 -9.90
CA ASN A 126 8.69 14.52 -10.60
C ASN A 126 9.82 14.86 -9.62
N ILE A 127 9.53 15.64 -8.58
CA ILE A 127 10.52 15.96 -7.54
C ILE A 127 10.95 14.70 -6.81
N LEU A 128 10.02 13.83 -6.47
CA LEU A 128 10.30 12.57 -5.80
C LEU A 128 11.18 11.66 -6.65
N LYS A 129 10.88 11.53 -7.94
CA LYS A 129 11.67 10.73 -8.88
C LYS A 129 13.08 11.27 -9.06
N ALA A 130 13.26 12.58 -9.01
CA ALA A 130 14.57 13.22 -9.17
C ALA A 130 15.52 12.95 -7.99
N GLN A 131 15.02 12.45 -6.86
CA GLN A 131 15.84 12.13 -5.69
C GLN A 131 16.66 10.83 -5.82
N GLY A 132 16.54 10.10 -6.91
CA GLY A 132 17.44 9.01 -7.30
C GLY A 132 17.38 7.71 -6.51
N ASP A 133 16.79 7.73 -5.32
CA ASP A 133 16.69 6.58 -4.41
C ASP A 133 15.24 6.08 -4.23
N VAL A 134 14.40 6.49 -5.14
CA VAL A 134 12.97 6.13 -5.16
C VAL A 134 12.66 5.30 -6.40
#